data_a2ce27c2099eb5f7f4a7cbcefa94c6b1
#
_entry.id   a2ce27c2099eb5f7f4a7cbcefa94c6b1
#
_cell.length_a   1.000
_cell.length_b   1.000
_cell.length_c   1.000
_cell.angle_alpha   90.00
_cell.angle_beta   90.00
_cell.angle_gamma   90.00
#
_symmetry.space_group_name_H-M   'P 1'
#
loop_
_entity.id
_entity.type
_entity.pdbx_description
1 polymer ?
#
loop_
_entity_poly.entity_id
_entity_poly.type
_entity_poly.pdbx_seq_one_letter_code
_entity_poly.pdbx_strand_id
1 'polypeptide(L)'
;MDGPVEVAKKSPARPTVGLVLAGGGARSAYQVGVLLALTELLPRARNPFPVIVGTSAGAVAASVLAAEAHRWRRAVAGLERVWANFRTGQVFQVNAAHMLRSGTHWLLALLSGGLILSPPKALLDNSPLRQLLGTYVDCASVHRSIARGHLQGFALCATSYATGHSVAFFDGAASIPEWTRAHRMGRRTELTLDHLMASAAIPLLFPPMCIGREYFGDGAMRQLNPLSPAIHLGADRLLIIGVHARRAEGVGAGSGTSRSMPTPGEVLGYMIDTLFTDQVYGDLEQIERINKLVQEAPFAARGLRHVDTLMLAPSIDPREIAGRFTGDMPRSLRALLRVIGGRDVSGYQLASYLTFEGSYTRALIELGYRDAMEARAALVAFMSGERLPPLMTAAGVAQAT
;
A
#
# COMPACT_ATOMS: atom_id res chain seq x y z
N MET A 1 -22.85 20.18 53.86
CA MET A 1 -23.51 20.52 52.58
C MET A 1 -22.44 20.46 51.50
N ASP A 2 -22.23 19.27 50.96
CA ASP A 2 -21.26 19.08 49.86
C ASP A 2 -22.03 19.23 48.56
N GLY A 3 -21.68 20.27 47.79
CA GLY A 3 -22.26 20.50 46.47
C GLY A 3 -21.71 19.48 45.47
N PRO A 4 -22.50 19.14 44.42
CA PRO A 4 -22.07 18.15 43.40
C PRO A 4 -20.82 18.67 42.68
N VAL A 5 -19.77 17.85 42.71
CA VAL A 5 -18.56 18.05 41.88
C VAL A 5 -18.97 17.93 40.40
N GLU A 6 -19.00 19.06 39.72
CA GLU A 6 -19.26 19.15 38.30
C GLU A 6 -18.07 18.50 37.55
N VAL A 7 -18.27 17.25 37.11
CA VAL A 7 -17.32 16.56 36.27
C VAL A 7 -17.27 17.32 34.94
N ALA A 8 -16.23 18.13 34.76
CA ALA A 8 -15.97 18.84 33.52
C ALA A 8 -16.05 17.85 32.35
N LYS A 9 -17.06 17.97 31.51
CA LYS A 9 -17.18 17.23 30.23
C LYS A 9 -15.96 17.59 29.39
N LYS A 10 -15.00 16.66 29.32
CA LYS A 10 -13.90 16.75 28.38
C LYS A 10 -14.50 16.99 26.98
N SER A 11 -14.14 18.12 26.38
CA SER A 11 -14.48 18.41 24.97
C SER A 11 -14.13 17.18 24.14
N PRO A 12 -15.01 16.68 23.24
CA PRO A 12 -14.70 15.50 22.45
C PRO A 12 -13.40 15.75 21.69
N ALA A 13 -12.39 14.95 21.98
CA ALA A 13 -11.12 14.99 21.25
C ALA A 13 -11.41 14.82 19.76
N ARG A 14 -10.75 15.59 18.90
CA ARG A 14 -10.91 15.42 17.44
C ARG A 14 -10.58 13.98 17.07
N PRO A 15 -11.40 13.34 16.21
CA PRO A 15 -11.18 11.96 15.80
C PRO A 15 -9.81 11.79 15.13
N THR A 16 -9.09 10.75 15.49
CA THR A 16 -7.77 10.43 14.95
C THR A 16 -7.93 9.85 13.53
N VAL A 17 -7.38 10.56 12.53
CA VAL A 17 -7.39 10.10 11.15
C VAL A 17 -6.17 9.23 10.88
N GLY A 18 -6.39 8.00 10.41
CA GLY A 18 -5.35 7.10 9.91
C GLY A 18 -5.29 7.13 8.39
N LEU A 19 -4.07 7.17 7.85
CA LEU A 19 -3.80 6.99 6.42
C LEU A 19 -3.35 5.55 6.17
N VAL A 20 -4.02 4.87 5.23
CA VAL A 20 -3.64 3.53 4.80
C VAL A 20 -3.25 3.55 3.32
N LEU A 21 -1.99 3.22 3.05
CA LEU A 21 -1.42 3.16 1.71
C LEU A 21 -1.26 1.70 1.29
N ALA A 22 -2.11 1.27 0.34
CA ALA A 22 -2.09 -0.09 -0.16
C ALA A 22 -0.84 -0.38 -0.99
N GLY A 23 -0.47 -1.67 -1.08
CA GLY A 23 0.58 -2.14 -1.97
C GLY A 23 0.17 -2.09 -3.44
N GLY A 24 1.16 -2.06 -4.35
CA GLY A 24 0.86 -2.05 -5.78
C GLY A 24 2.02 -1.75 -6.71
N GLY A 25 3.26 -1.89 -6.27
CA GLY A 25 4.44 -1.63 -7.11
C GLY A 25 4.41 -0.22 -7.72
N ALA A 26 4.65 -0.11 -9.02
CA ALA A 26 4.66 1.17 -9.73
C ALA A 26 3.29 1.89 -9.74
N ARG A 27 2.18 1.17 -9.59
CA ARG A 27 0.84 1.75 -9.47
C ARG A 27 0.69 2.68 -8.26
N SER A 28 1.55 2.54 -7.24
CA SER A 28 1.54 3.40 -6.04
C SER A 28 1.90 4.86 -6.33
N ALA A 29 2.37 5.18 -7.53
CA ALA A 29 2.51 6.57 -7.99
C ALA A 29 1.16 7.32 -7.95
N TYR A 30 0.04 6.65 -8.14
CA TYR A 30 -1.31 7.20 -7.96
C TYR A 30 -1.50 7.80 -6.56
N GLN A 31 -1.01 7.11 -5.53
CA GLN A 31 -1.12 7.57 -4.14
C GLN A 31 -0.42 8.91 -3.94
N VAL A 32 0.70 9.12 -4.63
CA VAL A 32 1.44 10.40 -4.56
C VAL A 32 0.60 11.54 -5.14
N GLY A 33 -0.13 11.30 -6.23
CA GLY A 33 -1.06 12.27 -6.79
C GLY A 33 -2.18 12.67 -5.83
N VAL A 34 -2.78 11.68 -5.17
CA VAL A 34 -3.79 11.94 -4.13
C VAL A 34 -3.21 12.74 -2.96
N LEU A 35 -2.00 12.39 -2.51
CA LEU A 35 -1.32 13.12 -1.44
C LEU A 35 -1.02 14.57 -1.84
N LEU A 36 -0.65 14.83 -3.09
CA LEU A 36 -0.46 16.19 -3.62
C LEU A 36 -1.75 17.02 -3.51
N ALA A 37 -2.87 16.48 -4.00
CA ALA A 37 -4.17 17.15 -3.89
C ALA A 37 -4.52 17.45 -2.42
N LEU A 38 -4.26 16.51 -1.51
CA LEU A 38 -4.48 16.71 -0.07
C LEU A 38 -3.61 17.85 0.51
N THR A 39 -2.43 18.10 -0.04
CA THR A 39 -1.63 19.26 0.41
C THR A 39 -2.29 20.60 0.08
N GLU A 40 -3.06 20.67 -1.00
CA GLU A 40 -3.79 21.86 -1.40
C GLU A 40 -5.12 21.98 -0.65
N LEU A 41 -5.84 20.88 -0.50
CA LEU A 41 -7.13 20.84 0.18
C LEU A 41 -7.01 21.10 1.69
N LEU A 42 -5.84 20.77 2.30
CA LEU A 42 -5.57 20.92 3.72
C LEU A 42 -4.41 21.89 4.00
N PRO A 43 -4.51 23.16 3.57
CA PRO A 43 -3.37 24.09 3.57
C PRO A 43 -2.81 24.41 4.96
N ARG A 44 -3.62 24.28 6.01
CA ARG A 44 -3.23 24.60 7.39
C ARG A 44 -2.80 23.37 8.21
N ALA A 45 -2.93 22.17 7.66
CA ALA A 45 -2.56 20.96 8.40
C ALA A 45 -1.03 20.83 8.50
N ARG A 46 -0.51 20.65 9.72
CA ARG A 46 0.91 20.32 9.93
C ARG A 46 1.19 18.87 9.58
N ASN A 47 0.42 17.96 10.16
CA ASN A 47 0.30 16.56 9.79
C ASN A 47 -1.17 16.15 9.92
N PRO A 48 -1.88 15.85 8.82
CA PRO A 48 -3.29 15.47 8.89
C PRO A 48 -3.49 14.01 9.33
N PHE A 49 -2.42 13.21 9.40
CA PHE A 49 -2.47 11.77 9.65
C PHE A 49 -1.62 11.37 10.86
N PRO A 50 -2.16 11.43 12.08
CA PRO A 50 -1.46 10.94 13.28
C PRO A 50 -1.12 9.44 13.22
N VAL A 51 -1.85 8.66 12.46
CA VAL A 51 -1.61 7.23 12.22
C VAL A 51 -1.36 7.00 10.73
N ILE A 52 -0.26 6.32 10.41
CA ILE A 52 0.09 5.98 9.02
C ILE A 52 0.42 4.50 8.94
N VAL A 53 -0.16 3.81 7.96
CA VAL A 53 0.11 2.39 7.68
C VAL A 53 0.40 2.21 6.20
N GLY A 54 1.42 1.43 5.90
CA GLY A 54 1.78 1.13 4.51
C GLY A 54 2.12 -0.34 4.29
N THR A 55 1.87 -0.80 3.06
CA THR A 55 2.21 -2.15 2.62
C THR A 55 2.94 -2.07 1.29
N SER A 56 4.02 -2.85 1.11
CA SER A 56 4.77 -2.92 -0.15
C SER A 56 5.24 -1.53 -0.63
N ALA A 57 4.97 -1.16 -1.86
CA ALA A 57 5.28 0.18 -2.38
C ALA A 57 4.57 1.30 -1.60
N GLY A 58 3.38 1.05 -1.04
CA GLY A 58 2.71 1.96 -0.12
C GLY A 58 3.48 2.16 1.19
N ALA A 59 4.22 1.14 1.67
CA ALA A 59 5.10 1.28 2.84
C ALA A 59 6.26 2.26 2.58
N VAL A 60 6.73 2.37 1.35
CA VAL A 60 7.77 3.35 0.97
C VAL A 60 7.25 4.77 1.15
N ALA A 61 6.10 5.09 0.57
CA ALA A 61 5.49 6.41 0.73
C ALA A 61 5.14 6.70 2.19
N ALA A 62 4.54 5.72 2.90
CA ALA A 62 4.20 5.80 4.31
C ALA A 62 5.42 6.10 5.19
N SER A 63 6.57 5.44 4.92
CA SER A 63 7.81 5.66 5.68
C SER A 63 8.37 7.07 5.52
N VAL A 64 8.34 7.63 4.30
CA VAL A 64 8.76 9.00 4.03
C VAL A 64 7.85 9.99 4.77
N LEU A 65 6.52 9.78 4.71
CA LEU A 65 5.55 10.63 5.41
C LEU A 65 5.71 10.57 6.93
N ALA A 66 5.95 9.38 7.47
CA ALA A 66 6.15 9.18 8.91
C ALA A 66 7.47 9.80 9.40
N ALA A 67 8.56 9.64 8.67
CA ALA A 67 9.86 10.23 8.99
C ALA A 67 9.81 11.76 9.01
N GLU A 68 9.09 12.36 8.05
CA GLU A 68 8.94 13.82 7.89
C GLU A 68 7.56 14.32 8.39
N ALA A 69 6.92 13.64 9.36
CA ALA A 69 5.57 13.97 9.80
C ALA A 69 5.38 15.43 10.22
N HIS A 70 6.40 16.06 10.77
CA HIS A 70 6.40 17.49 11.14
C HIS A 70 6.42 18.45 9.92
N ARG A 71 6.72 17.93 8.72
CA ARG A 71 6.82 18.68 7.45
C ARG A 71 6.17 17.90 6.30
N TRP A 72 5.00 17.34 6.53
CA TRP A 72 4.34 16.41 5.62
C TRP A 72 4.23 16.93 4.17
N ARG A 73 4.01 18.24 3.96
CA ARG A 73 3.99 18.82 2.61
C ARG A 73 5.33 18.69 1.89
N ARG A 74 6.44 18.87 2.63
CA ARG A 74 7.77 18.67 2.09
C ARG A 74 8.02 17.20 1.77
N ALA A 75 7.53 16.30 2.62
CA ALA A 75 7.57 14.88 2.38
C ALA A 75 6.84 14.48 1.09
N VAL A 76 5.62 15.01 0.90
CA VAL A 76 4.83 14.78 -0.32
C VAL A 76 5.53 15.33 -1.56
N ALA A 77 6.07 16.55 -1.51
CA ALA A 77 6.84 17.12 -2.62
C ALA A 77 8.12 16.33 -2.93
N GLY A 78 8.74 15.74 -1.89
CA GLY A 78 9.87 14.82 -2.04
C GLY A 78 9.47 13.52 -2.74
N LEU A 79 8.34 12.94 -2.34
CA LEU A 79 7.77 11.75 -2.99
C LEU A 79 7.45 12.03 -4.46
N GLU A 80 6.77 13.12 -4.77
CA GLU A 80 6.49 13.52 -6.15
C GLU A 80 7.75 13.57 -7.00
N ARG A 81 8.78 14.28 -6.51
CA ARG A 81 10.05 14.42 -7.25
C ARG A 81 10.69 13.07 -7.55
N VAL A 82 10.68 12.14 -6.61
CA VAL A 82 11.25 10.79 -6.81
C VAL A 82 10.39 10.00 -7.78
N TRP A 83 9.07 9.92 -7.52
CA TRP A 83 8.16 9.11 -8.32
C TRP A 83 8.00 9.63 -9.75
N ALA A 84 7.94 10.94 -9.96
CA ALA A 84 7.85 11.54 -11.30
C ALA A 84 9.09 11.32 -12.17
N ASN A 85 10.23 10.99 -11.56
CA ASN A 85 11.50 10.76 -12.25
C ASN A 85 12.04 9.34 -12.07
N PHE A 86 11.18 8.40 -11.69
CA PHE A 86 11.58 7.01 -11.52
C PHE A 86 12.13 6.40 -12.80
N ARG A 87 13.09 5.50 -12.61
CA ARG A 87 13.60 4.60 -13.63
C ARG A 87 13.64 3.18 -13.06
N THR A 88 13.24 2.21 -13.83
CA THR A 88 13.19 0.79 -13.43
C THR A 88 14.52 0.31 -12.83
N GLY A 89 15.65 0.79 -13.37
CA GLY A 89 16.99 0.46 -12.86
C GLY A 89 17.29 0.97 -11.45
N GLN A 90 16.47 1.86 -10.87
CA GLN A 90 16.57 2.29 -9.48
C GLN A 90 15.83 1.35 -8.52
N VAL A 91 14.98 0.46 -9.05
CA VAL A 91 14.20 -0.48 -8.27
C VAL A 91 14.81 -1.88 -8.32
N PHE A 92 15.18 -2.34 -9.51
CA PHE A 92 15.84 -3.64 -9.70
C PHE A 92 16.81 -3.63 -10.87
N GLN A 93 17.74 -4.59 -10.84
CA GLN A 93 18.74 -4.72 -11.89
C GLN A 93 18.09 -5.06 -13.23
N VAL A 94 18.28 -4.20 -14.22
CA VAL A 94 17.74 -4.37 -15.58
C VAL A 94 18.82 -4.71 -16.61
N ASN A 95 20.06 -4.96 -16.18
CA ASN A 95 21.15 -5.30 -17.08
C ASN A 95 20.87 -6.66 -17.73
N ALA A 96 20.90 -6.71 -19.07
CA ALA A 96 20.63 -7.91 -19.85
C ALA A 96 21.56 -9.08 -19.47
N ALA A 97 22.84 -8.82 -19.19
CA ALA A 97 23.78 -9.85 -18.76
C ALA A 97 23.39 -10.44 -17.38
N HIS A 98 22.94 -9.61 -16.44
CA HIS A 98 22.47 -10.08 -15.13
C HIS A 98 21.20 -10.91 -15.28
N MET A 99 20.21 -10.44 -16.06
CA MET A 99 18.97 -11.16 -16.30
C MET A 99 19.20 -12.51 -17.03
N LEU A 100 20.13 -12.53 -18.00
CA LEU A 100 20.50 -13.78 -18.70
C LEU A 100 21.16 -14.76 -17.72
N ARG A 101 22.10 -14.30 -16.91
CA ARG A 101 22.77 -15.13 -15.89
C ARG A 101 21.75 -15.67 -14.86
N SER A 102 20.83 -14.84 -14.41
CA SER A 102 19.76 -15.28 -13.48
C SER A 102 18.85 -16.31 -14.16
N GLY A 103 18.43 -16.08 -15.40
CA GLY A 103 17.60 -17.00 -16.16
C GLY A 103 18.28 -18.35 -16.45
N THR A 104 19.58 -18.33 -16.82
CA THR A 104 20.36 -19.55 -17.01
C THR A 104 20.57 -20.32 -15.71
N HIS A 105 20.79 -19.62 -14.59
CA HIS A 105 20.87 -20.24 -13.28
C HIS A 105 19.56 -20.93 -12.90
N TRP A 106 18.41 -20.28 -13.11
CA TRP A 106 17.09 -20.88 -12.90
C TRP A 106 16.89 -22.13 -13.74
N LEU A 107 17.23 -22.06 -15.03
CA LEU A 107 17.08 -23.18 -15.93
C LEU A 107 17.97 -24.37 -15.52
N LEU A 108 19.23 -24.12 -15.20
CA LEU A 108 20.16 -25.15 -14.76
C LEU A 108 19.79 -25.75 -13.41
N ALA A 109 19.34 -24.93 -12.45
CA ALA A 109 18.83 -25.41 -11.17
C ALA A 109 17.59 -26.32 -11.36
N LEU A 110 16.68 -25.93 -12.24
CA LEU A 110 15.49 -26.72 -12.56
C LEU A 110 15.85 -28.04 -13.26
N LEU A 111 16.72 -28.01 -14.27
CA LEU A 111 17.15 -29.22 -15.00
C LEU A 111 17.98 -30.19 -14.14
N SER A 112 18.75 -29.67 -13.19
CA SER A 112 19.53 -30.49 -12.24
C SER A 112 18.75 -30.96 -11.02
N GLY A 113 17.46 -30.59 -10.89
CA GLY A 113 16.66 -30.86 -9.69
C GLY A 113 17.26 -30.24 -8.42
N GLY A 114 18.07 -29.16 -8.55
CA GLY A 114 18.74 -28.52 -7.44
C GLY A 114 20.01 -29.23 -6.94
N LEU A 115 20.45 -30.32 -7.60
CA LEU A 115 21.61 -31.10 -7.19
C LEU A 115 22.95 -30.42 -7.50
N ILE A 116 23.02 -29.65 -8.58
CA ILE A 116 24.27 -29.03 -9.05
C ILE A 116 24.33 -27.56 -8.61
N LEU A 117 23.19 -26.87 -8.64
CA LEU A 117 23.09 -25.45 -8.29
C LEU A 117 21.98 -25.24 -7.26
N SER A 118 22.27 -24.47 -6.21
CA SER A 118 21.25 -24.08 -5.26
C SER A 118 20.14 -23.28 -5.95
N PRO A 119 18.86 -23.51 -5.62
CA PRO A 119 17.73 -22.76 -6.21
C PRO A 119 17.95 -21.26 -6.08
N PRO A 120 17.77 -20.48 -7.14
CA PRO A 120 17.86 -19.04 -7.06
C PRO A 120 16.78 -18.47 -6.14
N LYS A 121 17.13 -17.45 -5.35
CA LYS A 121 16.24 -16.90 -4.31
C LYS A 121 15.14 -16.02 -4.87
N ALA A 122 15.32 -15.41 -6.04
CA ALA A 122 14.38 -14.52 -6.70
C ALA A 122 14.73 -14.34 -8.18
N LEU A 123 13.76 -13.81 -8.97
CA LEU A 123 13.96 -13.52 -10.39
C LEU A 123 14.72 -12.20 -10.61
N LEU A 124 14.50 -11.21 -9.74
CA LEU A 124 15.05 -9.87 -9.87
C LEU A 124 15.88 -9.51 -8.63
N ASP A 125 16.98 -8.82 -8.85
CA ASP A 125 17.80 -8.24 -7.80
C ASP A 125 17.31 -6.82 -7.48
N ASN A 126 16.80 -6.60 -6.27
CA ASN A 126 16.28 -5.32 -5.78
C ASN A 126 17.32 -4.53 -4.95
N SER A 127 18.61 -4.82 -5.09
CA SER A 127 19.66 -4.04 -4.43
C SER A 127 19.65 -2.54 -4.78
N PRO A 128 19.27 -2.11 -6.01
CA PRO A 128 19.12 -0.69 -6.31
C PRO A 128 18.02 -0.03 -5.47
N LEU A 129 16.90 -0.72 -5.25
CA LEU A 129 15.83 -0.20 -4.39
C LEU A 129 16.34 0.04 -2.97
N ARG A 130 17.11 -0.90 -2.42
CA ARG A 130 17.72 -0.77 -1.09
C ARG A 130 18.59 0.48 -0.99
N GLN A 131 19.42 0.74 -2.00
CA GLN A 131 20.28 1.92 -2.06
C GLN A 131 19.45 3.21 -2.14
N LEU A 132 18.45 3.23 -3.00
CA LEU A 132 17.52 4.36 -3.14
C LEU A 132 16.83 4.67 -1.80
N LEU A 133 16.24 3.67 -1.18
CA LEU A 133 15.53 3.83 0.08
C LEU A 133 16.46 4.27 1.22
N GLY A 134 17.69 3.74 1.29
CA GLY A 134 18.69 4.16 2.26
C GLY A 134 19.09 5.64 2.12
N THR A 135 18.93 6.23 0.93
CA THR A 135 19.20 7.64 0.68
C THR A 135 18.02 8.54 1.07
N TYR A 136 16.78 8.09 0.89
CA TYR A 136 15.59 8.93 1.03
C TYR A 136 14.79 8.68 2.30
N VAL A 137 14.95 7.52 2.97
CA VAL A 137 14.18 7.14 4.15
C VAL A 137 15.09 7.07 5.38
N ASP A 138 14.97 8.06 6.26
CA ASP A 138 15.59 7.99 7.59
C ASP A 138 14.62 7.32 8.57
N CYS A 139 14.74 6.00 8.72
CA CYS A 139 13.90 5.23 9.63
C CYS A 139 13.96 5.73 11.09
N ALA A 140 15.12 6.19 11.55
CA ALA A 140 15.25 6.75 12.92
C ALA A 140 14.44 8.04 13.11
N SER A 141 14.12 8.76 12.03
CA SER A 141 13.24 9.94 12.08
C SER A 141 11.79 9.57 12.38
N VAL A 142 11.35 8.35 12.10
CA VAL A 142 10.01 7.86 12.48
C VAL A 142 9.87 7.85 13.99
N HIS A 143 10.82 7.23 14.69
CA HIS A 143 10.85 7.21 16.16
C HIS A 143 10.88 8.62 16.76
N ARG A 144 11.72 9.49 16.20
CA ARG A 144 11.79 10.92 16.62
C ARG A 144 10.47 11.67 16.40
N SER A 145 9.75 11.38 15.31
CA SER A 145 8.44 11.98 15.02
C SER A 145 7.38 11.55 16.05
N ILE A 146 7.42 10.28 16.46
CA ILE A 146 6.54 9.76 17.52
C ILE A 146 6.90 10.37 18.88
N ALA A 147 8.16 10.35 19.26
CA ALA A 147 8.64 10.91 20.54
C ALA A 147 8.29 12.40 20.72
N ARG A 148 8.24 13.15 19.60
CA ARG A 148 7.87 14.58 19.59
C ARG A 148 6.37 14.82 19.45
N GLY A 149 5.53 13.77 19.39
CA GLY A 149 4.08 13.89 19.23
C GLY A 149 3.62 14.37 17.85
N HIS A 150 4.48 14.31 16.83
CA HIS A 150 4.08 14.63 15.46
C HIS A 150 3.35 13.45 14.80
N LEU A 151 3.52 12.25 15.32
CA LEU A 151 2.91 11.01 14.87
C LEU A 151 2.50 10.20 16.10
N GLN A 152 1.32 9.60 16.10
CA GLN A 152 0.83 8.71 17.14
C GLN A 152 1.34 7.28 16.93
N GLY A 153 1.35 6.83 15.69
CA GLY A 153 1.83 5.50 15.34
C GLY A 153 2.04 5.31 13.84
N PHE A 154 3.01 4.47 13.53
CA PHE A 154 3.35 4.07 12.18
C PHE A 154 3.51 2.56 12.12
N ALA A 155 2.98 1.93 11.09
CA ALA A 155 3.22 0.51 10.82
C ALA A 155 3.50 0.23 9.36
N LEU A 156 4.35 -0.76 9.13
CA LEU A 156 4.49 -1.41 7.85
C LEU A 156 4.23 -2.91 7.99
N CYS A 157 3.63 -3.49 6.96
CA CYS A 157 3.19 -4.88 6.99
C CYS A 157 4.15 -5.77 6.20
N ALA A 158 4.48 -6.93 6.76
CA ALA A 158 5.23 -7.98 6.10
C ALA A 158 4.61 -9.34 6.43
N THR A 159 4.98 -10.38 5.69
CA THR A 159 4.52 -11.75 5.92
C THR A 159 5.67 -12.63 6.39
N SER A 160 5.54 -13.28 7.55
CA SER A 160 6.51 -14.25 8.03
C SER A 160 6.37 -15.57 7.26
N TYR A 161 7.45 -16.03 6.65
CA TYR A 161 7.49 -17.38 6.04
C TYR A 161 7.55 -18.50 7.07
N ALA A 162 8.07 -18.23 8.28
CA ALA A 162 8.19 -19.23 9.33
C ALA A 162 6.83 -19.56 9.96
N THR A 163 6.00 -18.54 10.21
CA THR A 163 4.73 -18.71 10.94
C THR A 163 3.50 -18.58 10.05
N GLY A 164 3.65 -18.07 8.83
CA GLY A 164 2.54 -17.73 7.94
C GLY A 164 1.68 -16.58 8.45
N HIS A 165 2.14 -15.79 9.43
CA HIS A 165 1.40 -14.63 9.93
C HIS A 165 1.65 -13.37 9.12
N SER A 166 0.61 -12.55 8.98
CA SER A 166 0.76 -11.13 8.66
C SER A 166 1.30 -10.40 9.89
N VAL A 167 2.45 -9.76 9.75
CA VAL A 167 3.12 -9.03 10.84
C VAL A 167 3.10 -7.54 10.51
N ALA A 168 2.42 -6.76 11.35
CA ALA A 168 2.54 -5.31 11.35
C ALA A 168 3.70 -4.94 12.27
N PHE A 169 4.85 -4.61 11.70
CA PHE A 169 5.94 -3.99 12.46
C PHE A 169 5.56 -2.55 12.71
N PHE A 170 5.47 -2.16 13.98
CA PHE A 170 5.03 -0.82 14.31
C PHE A 170 5.90 -0.14 15.35
N ASP A 171 5.96 1.18 15.25
CA ASP A 171 6.39 2.09 16.31
C ASP A 171 5.24 3.06 16.60
N GLY A 172 5.11 3.50 17.87
CA GLY A 172 3.98 4.34 18.26
C GLY A 172 4.01 4.71 19.73
N ALA A 173 3.04 5.52 20.14
CA ALA A 173 2.88 5.95 21.52
C ALA A 173 2.92 4.77 22.49
N ALA A 174 3.49 4.96 23.68
CA ALA A 174 3.67 3.90 24.67
C ALA A 174 2.36 3.20 25.09
N SER A 175 1.24 3.90 24.96
CA SER A 175 -0.10 3.36 25.27
C SER A 175 -0.62 2.32 24.25
N ILE A 176 0.00 2.20 23.09
CA ILE A 176 -0.42 1.22 22.07
C ILE A 176 0.22 -0.13 22.39
N PRO A 177 -0.57 -1.17 22.74
CA PRO A 177 -0.02 -2.50 23.04
C PRO A 177 0.34 -3.24 21.77
N GLU A 178 1.20 -4.25 21.87
CA GLU A 178 1.29 -5.31 20.87
C GLU A 178 -0.01 -6.10 20.81
N TRP A 179 -0.29 -6.71 19.68
CA TRP A 179 -1.49 -7.54 19.53
C TRP A 179 -1.21 -8.82 18.78
N THR A 180 -1.97 -9.84 19.12
CA THR A 180 -1.99 -11.13 18.39
C THR A 180 -3.44 -11.53 18.13
N ARG A 181 -3.71 -11.92 16.89
CA ARG A 181 -5.00 -12.42 16.40
C ARG A 181 -4.74 -13.63 15.52
N ALA A 182 -5.79 -14.32 15.09
CA ALA A 182 -5.66 -15.40 14.13
C ALA A 182 -4.90 -14.92 12.89
N HIS A 183 -3.74 -15.55 12.61
CA HIS A 183 -2.90 -15.26 11.43
C HIS A 183 -2.37 -13.83 11.28
N ARG A 184 -2.47 -12.96 12.30
CA ARG A 184 -1.95 -11.58 12.26
C ARG A 184 -1.48 -11.12 13.63
N MET A 185 -0.41 -10.32 13.63
CA MET A 185 0.13 -9.72 14.86
C MET A 185 0.69 -8.33 14.60
N GLY A 186 0.71 -7.51 15.64
CA GLY A 186 1.49 -6.27 15.69
C GLY A 186 2.67 -6.46 16.62
N ARG A 187 3.85 -6.28 16.09
CA ARG A 187 5.11 -6.37 16.81
C ARG A 187 5.72 -4.98 16.92
N ARG A 188 5.87 -4.48 18.14
CA ARG A 188 6.54 -3.22 18.39
C ARG A 188 8.02 -3.38 18.11
N THR A 189 8.57 -2.50 17.30
CA THR A 189 9.99 -2.50 16.97
C THR A 189 10.45 -1.13 16.52
N GLU A 190 11.72 -0.85 16.69
CA GLU A 190 12.37 0.23 15.98
C GLU A 190 12.51 -0.15 14.52
N LEU A 191 11.87 0.62 13.66
CA LEU A 191 11.78 0.30 12.23
C LEU A 191 13.11 0.59 11.53
N THR A 192 13.50 -0.35 10.68
CA THR A 192 14.75 -0.27 9.90
C THR A 192 14.47 -0.44 8.41
N LEU A 193 15.48 -0.17 7.59
CA LEU A 193 15.42 -0.40 6.16
C LEU A 193 15.11 -1.87 5.83
N ASP A 194 15.53 -2.83 6.65
CA ASP A 194 15.24 -4.25 6.43
C ASP A 194 13.75 -4.55 6.56
N HIS A 195 13.05 -3.92 7.49
CA HIS A 195 11.59 -4.03 7.62
C HIS A 195 10.88 -3.48 6.38
N LEU A 196 11.35 -2.34 5.84
CA LEU A 196 10.79 -1.75 4.63
C LEU A 196 11.04 -2.63 3.40
N MET A 197 12.26 -3.17 3.26
CA MET A 197 12.61 -4.12 2.20
C MET A 197 11.79 -5.42 2.31
N ALA A 198 11.53 -5.91 3.53
CA ALA A 198 10.67 -7.06 3.76
C ALA A 198 9.23 -6.81 3.28
N SER A 199 8.68 -5.62 3.60
CA SER A 199 7.35 -5.23 3.16
C SER A 199 7.23 -5.17 1.63
N ALA A 200 8.30 -4.86 0.92
CA ALA A 200 8.35 -4.73 -0.54
C ALA A 200 8.90 -5.99 -1.25
N ALA A 201 9.13 -7.10 -0.54
CA ALA A 201 9.68 -8.33 -1.10
C ALA A 201 8.59 -9.19 -1.76
N ILE A 202 8.16 -8.77 -2.96
CA ILE A 202 7.13 -9.49 -3.75
C ILE A 202 7.62 -10.92 -4.04
N PRO A 203 6.81 -11.96 -3.70
CA PRO A 203 7.18 -13.35 -3.89
C PRO A 203 7.62 -13.66 -5.32
N LEU A 204 8.62 -14.52 -5.45
CA LEU A 204 9.25 -14.92 -6.72
C LEU A 204 10.01 -13.78 -7.42
N LEU A 205 9.52 -12.54 -7.36
CA LEU A 205 10.16 -11.40 -8.01
C LEU A 205 11.36 -10.89 -7.23
N PHE A 206 11.21 -10.67 -5.92
CA PHE A 206 12.26 -10.13 -5.05
C PHE A 206 12.65 -11.10 -3.95
N PRO A 207 13.92 -11.08 -3.50
CA PRO A 207 14.39 -11.96 -2.46
C PRO A 207 13.70 -11.67 -1.12
N PRO A 208 13.35 -12.71 -0.33
CA PRO A 208 12.85 -12.53 1.02
C PRO A 208 13.92 -11.90 1.92
N MET A 209 13.48 -11.09 2.88
CA MET A 209 14.36 -10.41 3.83
C MET A 209 14.45 -11.16 5.16
N CYS A 210 15.69 -11.32 5.65
CA CYS A 210 15.93 -11.90 6.97
C CYS A 210 15.92 -10.78 8.02
N ILE A 211 15.00 -10.88 9.00
CA ILE A 211 14.93 -9.99 10.16
C ILE A 211 15.08 -10.85 11.42
N GLY A 212 16.17 -10.63 12.14
CA GLY A 212 16.52 -11.52 13.25
C GLY A 212 16.84 -12.94 12.77
N ARG A 213 15.97 -13.91 13.08
CA ARG A 213 16.11 -15.31 12.67
C ARG A 213 14.99 -15.79 11.74
N GLU A 214 14.16 -14.88 11.26
CA GLU A 214 13.00 -15.20 10.42
C GLU A 214 13.13 -14.53 9.05
N TYR A 215 12.60 -15.19 8.02
CA TYR A 215 12.47 -14.62 6.68
C TYR A 215 11.07 -14.06 6.48
N PHE A 216 11.03 -12.87 5.85
CA PHE A 216 9.80 -12.15 5.56
C PHE A 216 9.69 -11.84 4.08
N GLY A 217 8.46 -11.82 3.60
CA GLY A 217 8.07 -11.38 2.27
C GLY A 217 7.04 -10.26 2.32
N ASP A 218 6.57 -9.86 1.15
CA ASP A 218 5.62 -8.76 0.98
C ASP A 218 4.40 -8.88 1.90
N GLY A 219 4.02 -7.77 2.49
CA GLY A 219 2.91 -7.71 3.43
C GLY A 219 1.58 -8.14 2.82
N ALA A 220 1.36 -7.87 1.54
CA ALA A 220 0.12 -8.21 0.86
C ALA A 220 -0.17 -9.71 0.80
N MET A 221 0.85 -10.59 0.91
CA MET A 221 0.66 -12.04 0.81
C MET A 221 -0.33 -12.63 1.81
N ARG A 222 -0.42 -12.09 3.01
CA ARG A 222 -1.26 -12.62 4.11
C ARG A 222 -2.06 -11.54 4.82
N GLN A 223 -2.19 -10.35 4.25
CA GLN A 223 -2.86 -9.21 4.87
C GLN A 223 -4.38 -9.26 4.65
N LEU A 224 -5.05 -10.26 5.23
CA LEU A 224 -6.51 -10.44 5.13
C LEU A 224 -7.33 -9.25 5.66
N ASN A 225 -6.74 -8.45 6.56
CA ASN A 225 -7.36 -7.26 7.14
C ASN A 225 -6.38 -6.09 7.08
N PRO A 226 -6.20 -5.46 5.93
CA PRO A 226 -5.22 -4.38 5.73
C PRO A 226 -5.49 -3.12 6.56
N LEU A 227 -6.72 -2.91 7.00
CA LEU A 227 -7.13 -1.75 7.80
C LEU A 227 -6.92 -1.96 9.30
N SER A 228 -6.83 -3.21 9.74
CA SER A 228 -6.68 -3.59 11.14
C SER A 228 -5.47 -2.95 11.85
N PRO A 229 -4.26 -2.85 11.27
CA PRO A 229 -3.13 -2.18 11.92
C PRO A 229 -3.42 -0.73 12.27
N ALA A 230 -4.05 0.04 11.38
CA ALA A 230 -4.40 1.44 11.65
C ALA A 230 -5.41 1.56 12.80
N ILE A 231 -6.37 0.64 12.88
CA ILE A 231 -7.34 0.59 13.99
C ILE A 231 -6.63 0.27 15.31
N HIS A 232 -5.68 -0.66 15.33
CA HIS A 232 -4.88 -0.99 16.51
C HIS A 232 -3.96 0.16 16.95
N LEU A 233 -3.47 0.96 16.00
CA LEU A 233 -2.70 2.17 16.29
C LEU A 233 -3.58 3.34 16.79
N GLY A 234 -4.90 3.16 16.87
CA GLY A 234 -5.83 4.11 17.46
C GLY A 234 -6.52 5.06 16.49
N ALA A 235 -6.53 4.76 15.18
CA ALA A 235 -7.28 5.56 14.23
C ALA A 235 -8.78 5.35 14.38
N ASP A 236 -9.55 6.44 14.50
CA ASP A 236 -11.02 6.45 14.55
C ASP A 236 -11.64 6.56 13.16
N ARG A 237 -10.87 7.08 12.23
CA ARG A 237 -11.25 7.31 10.83
C ARG A 237 -10.12 6.86 9.92
N LEU A 238 -10.41 6.23 8.80
CA LEU A 238 -9.43 5.71 7.86
C LEU A 238 -9.60 6.33 6.48
N LEU A 239 -8.60 7.07 6.03
CA LEU A 239 -8.44 7.41 4.63
C LEU A 239 -7.59 6.33 3.96
N ILE A 240 -8.18 5.61 3.03
CA ILE A 240 -7.53 4.52 2.31
C ILE A 240 -7.23 4.98 0.89
N ILE A 241 -5.98 4.84 0.43
CA ILE A 241 -5.62 5.11 -0.96
C ILE A 241 -5.23 3.79 -1.61
N GLY A 242 -6.17 3.26 -2.41
CA GLY A 242 -5.99 2.07 -3.23
C GLY A 242 -5.20 2.35 -4.50
N VAL A 243 -4.86 1.30 -5.24
CA VAL A 243 -4.08 1.38 -6.50
C VAL A 243 -4.73 0.59 -7.65
N HIS A 244 -5.97 0.13 -7.44
CA HIS A 244 -6.74 -0.62 -8.42
C HIS A 244 -8.03 0.12 -8.72
N ALA A 245 -8.38 0.18 -10.01
CA ALA A 245 -9.65 0.72 -10.42
C ALA A 245 -10.80 -0.12 -9.83
N ARG A 246 -11.84 0.55 -9.37
CA ARG A 246 -13.07 -0.11 -8.95
C ARG A 246 -13.69 -0.77 -10.18
N ARG A 247 -13.86 -2.09 -10.15
CA ARG A 247 -14.73 -2.75 -11.12
C ARG A 247 -16.16 -2.30 -10.82
N ALA A 248 -16.81 -1.65 -11.78
CA ALA A 248 -18.23 -1.38 -11.68
C ALA A 248 -18.95 -2.72 -11.58
N GLU A 249 -19.66 -2.94 -10.47
CA GLU A 249 -20.57 -4.08 -10.33
C GLU A 249 -21.59 -4.01 -11.45
N GLY A 250 -21.64 -5.01 -12.33
CA GLY A 250 -22.60 -5.08 -13.42
C GLY A 250 -22.11 -4.70 -14.80
N VAL A 251 -20.95 -4.06 -14.96
CA VAL A 251 -20.30 -4.04 -16.28
C VAL A 251 -19.65 -5.40 -16.44
N GLY A 252 -20.34 -6.27 -17.15
CA GLY A 252 -19.94 -7.64 -17.40
C GLY A 252 -18.46 -7.72 -17.68
N ALA A 253 -17.79 -8.64 -17.05
CA ALA A 253 -16.51 -9.13 -17.51
C ALA A 253 -16.66 -9.19 -19.03
N GLY A 254 -15.95 -8.29 -19.73
CA GLY A 254 -16.11 -8.15 -21.16
C GLY A 254 -16.20 -9.54 -21.74
N SER A 255 -17.14 -9.78 -22.61
CA SER A 255 -17.48 -11.06 -23.23
C SER A 255 -16.34 -11.64 -24.09
N GLY A 256 -15.10 -11.39 -23.66
CA GLY A 256 -13.93 -12.10 -24.08
C GLY A 256 -13.90 -13.45 -23.40
N THR A 257 -14.67 -14.41 -23.88
CA THR A 257 -14.26 -15.80 -23.72
C THR A 257 -12.86 -15.89 -24.30
N SER A 258 -11.83 -15.78 -23.43
CA SER A 258 -10.47 -16.06 -23.85
C SER A 258 -10.45 -17.49 -24.37
N ARG A 259 -10.39 -17.64 -25.69
CA ARG A 259 -10.29 -18.95 -26.33
C ARG A 259 -8.90 -19.54 -26.22
N SER A 260 -7.96 -18.82 -25.61
CA SER A 260 -6.58 -19.24 -25.41
C SER A 260 -6.31 -19.61 -23.96
N MET A 261 -5.46 -20.61 -23.77
CA MET A 261 -4.97 -21.01 -22.46
C MET A 261 -4.17 -19.83 -21.84
N PRO A 262 -4.38 -19.48 -20.56
CA PRO A 262 -3.64 -18.39 -19.91
C PRO A 262 -2.14 -18.68 -19.91
N THR A 263 -1.36 -17.66 -20.21
CA THR A 263 0.09 -17.72 -20.19
C THR A 263 0.63 -17.67 -18.74
N PRO A 264 1.85 -18.15 -18.46
CA PRO A 264 2.46 -18.02 -17.12
C PRO A 264 2.52 -16.58 -16.61
N GLY A 265 2.75 -15.60 -17.49
CA GLY A 265 2.74 -14.18 -17.14
C GLY A 265 1.36 -13.66 -16.75
N GLU A 266 0.31 -14.12 -17.42
CA GLU A 266 -1.07 -13.79 -17.06
C GLU A 266 -1.45 -14.39 -15.71
N VAL A 267 -1.09 -15.66 -15.46
CA VAL A 267 -1.33 -16.33 -14.18
C VAL A 267 -0.59 -15.60 -13.06
N LEU A 268 0.69 -15.27 -13.25
CA LEU A 268 1.47 -14.52 -12.25
C LEU A 268 0.90 -13.12 -12.03
N GLY A 269 0.52 -12.42 -13.09
CA GLY A 269 -0.13 -11.11 -12.99
C GLY A 269 -1.43 -11.17 -12.22
N TYR A 270 -2.27 -12.18 -12.49
CA TYR A 270 -3.51 -12.40 -11.76
C TYR A 270 -3.26 -12.70 -10.27
N MET A 271 -2.28 -13.56 -9.96
CA MET A 271 -1.92 -13.86 -8.57
C MET A 271 -1.48 -12.59 -7.81
N ILE A 272 -0.65 -11.76 -8.44
CA ILE A 272 -0.20 -10.50 -7.85
C ILE A 272 -1.38 -9.54 -7.66
N ASP A 273 -2.27 -9.43 -8.64
CA ASP A 273 -3.44 -8.57 -8.56
C ASP A 273 -4.36 -8.99 -7.40
N THR A 274 -4.64 -10.28 -7.26
CA THR A 274 -5.43 -10.84 -6.15
C THR A 274 -4.82 -10.52 -4.79
N LEU A 275 -3.49 -10.59 -4.67
CA LEU A 275 -2.79 -10.27 -3.41
C LEU A 275 -3.00 -8.80 -2.98
N PHE A 276 -3.11 -7.88 -3.92
CA PHE A 276 -3.19 -6.45 -3.61
C PHE A 276 -4.62 -5.87 -3.63
N THR A 277 -5.59 -6.55 -4.26
CA THR A 277 -6.90 -5.95 -4.56
C THR A 277 -8.01 -6.40 -3.61
N ASP A 278 -8.22 -7.70 -3.50
CA ASP A 278 -9.47 -8.24 -2.96
C ASP A 278 -9.63 -8.02 -1.45
N GLN A 279 -8.52 -7.92 -0.74
CA GLN A 279 -8.52 -7.90 0.73
C GLN A 279 -9.02 -6.57 1.32
N VAL A 280 -8.77 -5.44 0.64
CA VAL A 280 -9.18 -4.12 1.13
C VAL A 280 -10.70 -3.98 1.08
N TYR A 281 -11.34 -4.44 0.02
CA TYR A 281 -12.80 -4.36 -0.12
C TYR A 281 -13.51 -5.26 0.88
N GLY A 282 -13.03 -6.48 1.09
CA GLY A 282 -13.59 -7.39 2.10
C GLY A 282 -13.48 -6.83 3.53
N ASP A 283 -12.35 -6.17 3.86
CA ASP A 283 -12.16 -5.55 5.17
C ASP A 283 -13.06 -4.31 5.35
N LEU A 284 -13.28 -3.51 4.29
CA LEU A 284 -14.24 -2.41 4.30
C LEU A 284 -15.66 -2.89 4.56
N GLU A 285 -16.13 -3.95 3.88
CA GLU A 285 -17.45 -4.54 4.13
C GLU A 285 -17.57 -5.04 5.57
N GLN A 286 -16.52 -5.64 6.10
CA GLN A 286 -16.51 -6.09 7.50
C GLN A 286 -16.61 -4.91 8.47
N ILE A 287 -15.89 -3.82 8.26
CA ILE A 287 -15.97 -2.59 9.07
C ILE A 287 -17.40 -2.03 9.01
N GLU A 288 -18.00 -1.99 7.84
CA GLU A 288 -19.38 -1.49 7.69
C GLU A 288 -20.38 -2.33 8.49
N ARG A 289 -20.26 -3.66 8.44
CA ARG A 289 -21.09 -4.57 9.27
C ARG A 289 -20.89 -4.31 10.76
N ILE A 290 -19.64 -4.11 11.19
CA ILE A 290 -19.31 -3.76 12.59
C ILE A 290 -19.91 -2.41 12.95
N ASN A 291 -19.81 -1.40 12.10
CA ASN A 291 -20.38 -0.08 12.31
C ASN A 291 -21.89 -0.13 12.49
N LYS A 292 -22.61 -0.91 11.66
CA LYS A 292 -24.06 -1.15 11.82
C LYS A 292 -24.36 -1.81 13.16
N LEU A 293 -23.62 -2.86 13.53
CA LEU A 293 -23.80 -3.54 14.81
C LEU A 293 -23.59 -2.59 16.01
N VAL A 294 -22.57 -1.75 15.97
CA VAL A 294 -22.30 -0.76 17.03
C VAL A 294 -23.45 0.25 17.16
N GLN A 295 -24.09 0.64 16.06
CA GLN A 295 -25.22 1.57 16.05
C GLN A 295 -26.53 0.93 16.52
N GLU A 296 -26.85 -0.27 16.03
CA GLU A 296 -28.14 -0.92 16.22
C GLU A 296 -28.22 -1.74 17.51
N ALA A 297 -27.09 -2.31 17.96
CA ALA A 297 -27.03 -3.18 19.14
C ALA A 297 -25.80 -2.89 20.01
N PRO A 298 -25.72 -1.72 20.69
CA PRO A 298 -24.54 -1.32 21.45
C PRO A 298 -24.13 -2.31 22.55
N PHE A 299 -25.09 -3.03 23.15
CA PHE A 299 -24.80 -4.04 24.17
C PHE A 299 -24.13 -5.30 23.60
N ALA A 300 -24.47 -5.70 22.38
CA ALA A 300 -23.82 -6.82 21.66
C ALA A 300 -22.45 -6.44 21.13
N ALA A 301 -22.22 -5.15 20.91
CA ALA A 301 -20.98 -4.60 20.33
C ALA A 301 -19.87 -4.31 21.37
N ARG A 302 -19.92 -4.90 22.57
CA ARG A 302 -18.92 -4.67 23.62
C ARG A 302 -17.50 -4.92 23.10
N GLY A 303 -16.63 -3.91 23.27
CA GLY A 303 -15.25 -3.97 22.80
C GLY A 303 -15.05 -3.63 21.30
N LEU A 304 -16.14 -3.38 20.56
CA LEU A 304 -16.12 -2.85 19.21
C LEU A 304 -16.32 -1.33 19.23
N ARG A 305 -15.79 -0.65 18.21
CA ARG A 305 -16.00 0.79 18.05
C ARG A 305 -16.33 1.12 16.60
N HIS A 306 -17.04 2.20 16.41
CA HIS A 306 -17.31 2.74 15.08
C HIS A 306 -16.01 3.28 14.46
N VAL A 307 -15.77 2.99 13.19
CA VAL A 307 -14.63 3.47 12.42
C VAL A 307 -15.13 3.99 11.07
N ASP A 308 -15.09 5.29 10.88
CA ASP A 308 -15.44 5.89 9.59
C ASP A 308 -14.36 5.55 8.55
N THR A 309 -14.77 5.25 7.32
CA THR A 309 -13.84 4.94 6.22
C THR A 309 -14.15 5.77 4.98
N LEU A 310 -13.10 6.23 4.30
CA LEU A 310 -13.17 6.81 2.96
C LEU A 310 -12.07 6.19 2.11
N MET A 311 -12.42 5.63 0.96
CA MET A 311 -11.47 5.04 0.03
C MET A 311 -11.43 5.82 -1.28
N LEU A 312 -10.21 6.21 -1.69
CA LEU A 312 -9.92 6.65 -3.05
C LEU A 312 -9.25 5.51 -3.81
N ALA A 313 -9.70 5.31 -5.05
CA ALA A 313 -9.16 4.32 -5.97
C ALA A 313 -9.13 4.93 -7.39
N PRO A 314 -8.21 4.49 -8.26
CA PRO A 314 -8.10 5.01 -9.62
C PRO A 314 -9.42 4.95 -10.40
N SER A 315 -9.80 6.05 -11.04
CA SER A 315 -10.97 6.14 -11.93
C SER A 315 -10.73 5.43 -13.27
N ILE A 316 -9.47 5.30 -13.68
CA ILE A 316 -9.03 4.61 -14.89
C ILE A 316 -8.14 3.43 -14.47
N ASP A 317 -8.32 2.28 -15.14
CA ASP A 317 -7.49 1.10 -14.86
C ASP A 317 -6.01 1.37 -15.15
N PRO A 318 -5.10 1.24 -14.15
CA PRO A 318 -3.66 1.44 -14.35
C PRO A 318 -3.06 0.53 -15.45
N ARG A 319 -3.71 -0.60 -15.80
CA ARG A 319 -3.29 -1.48 -16.90
C ARG A 319 -3.43 -0.79 -18.25
N GLU A 320 -4.52 -0.07 -18.45
CA GLU A 320 -4.76 0.68 -19.70
C GLU A 320 -3.72 1.79 -19.88
N ILE A 321 -3.35 2.45 -18.77
CA ILE A 321 -2.31 3.47 -18.78
C ILE A 321 -0.95 2.80 -19.08
N ALA A 322 -0.61 1.71 -18.40
CA ALA A 322 0.65 0.99 -18.60
C ALA A 322 0.84 0.55 -20.05
N GLY A 323 -0.24 0.12 -20.72
CA GLY A 323 -0.20 -0.26 -22.13
C GLY A 323 0.35 0.81 -23.05
N ARG A 324 0.13 2.10 -22.74
CA ARG A 324 0.59 3.26 -23.53
C ARG A 324 2.10 3.50 -23.37
N PHE A 325 2.70 3.06 -22.26
CA PHE A 325 4.09 3.33 -21.89
C PHE A 325 5.00 2.09 -21.94
N THR A 326 4.54 0.97 -22.49
CA THR A 326 5.35 -0.25 -22.64
C THR A 326 6.62 -0.03 -23.46
N GLY A 327 6.59 0.95 -24.37
CA GLY A 327 7.75 1.35 -25.18
C GLY A 327 8.92 1.92 -24.36
N ASP A 328 8.63 2.54 -23.23
CA ASP A 328 9.62 3.24 -22.39
C ASP A 328 10.34 2.28 -21.44
N MET A 329 9.83 1.05 -21.27
CA MET A 329 10.46 0.05 -20.43
C MET A 329 11.84 -0.34 -20.97
N PRO A 330 12.81 -0.70 -20.08
CA PRO A 330 14.07 -1.30 -20.48
C PRO A 330 13.87 -2.50 -21.40
N ARG A 331 14.71 -2.61 -22.43
CA ARG A 331 14.62 -3.70 -23.42
C ARG A 331 14.64 -5.09 -22.79
N SER A 332 15.43 -5.28 -21.76
CA SER A 332 15.55 -6.54 -20.99
C SER A 332 14.26 -6.89 -20.26
N LEU A 333 13.60 -5.93 -19.58
CA LEU A 333 12.32 -6.16 -18.92
C LEU A 333 11.22 -6.48 -19.94
N ARG A 334 11.20 -5.74 -21.04
CA ARG A 334 10.26 -5.97 -22.15
C ARG A 334 10.43 -7.37 -22.78
N ALA A 335 11.68 -7.82 -22.91
CA ALA A 335 11.98 -9.18 -23.38
C ALA A 335 11.49 -10.24 -22.38
N LEU A 336 11.75 -10.05 -21.08
CA LEU A 336 11.28 -10.95 -20.02
C LEU A 336 9.74 -11.06 -20.04
N LEU A 337 9.02 -9.94 -20.02
CA LEU A 337 7.56 -9.92 -20.07
C LEU A 337 7.02 -10.61 -21.32
N ARG A 338 7.72 -10.49 -22.47
CA ARG A 338 7.36 -11.17 -23.71
C ARG A 338 7.52 -12.69 -23.64
N VAL A 339 8.60 -13.16 -23.01
CA VAL A 339 8.91 -14.60 -22.86
C VAL A 339 7.85 -15.27 -21.97
N ILE A 340 7.42 -14.63 -20.90
CA ILE A 340 6.39 -15.18 -20.00
C ILE A 340 4.96 -14.99 -20.52
N GLY A 341 4.76 -14.41 -21.72
CA GLY A 341 3.45 -14.32 -22.39
C GLY A 341 2.68 -13.02 -22.13
N GLY A 342 3.35 -11.96 -21.69
CA GLY A 342 2.70 -10.67 -21.37
C GLY A 342 2.49 -9.76 -22.59
N ARG A 343 1.81 -10.18 -23.66
CA ARG A 343 1.64 -9.39 -24.89
C ARG A 343 0.25 -8.74 -25.07
N ASP A 344 -0.78 -9.28 -24.45
CA ASP A 344 -2.16 -8.82 -24.62
C ASP A 344 -2.61 -7.95 -23.45
N VAL A 345 -3.84 -7.43 -23.49
CA VAL A 345 -4.43 -6.54 -22.45
C VAL A 345 -4.29 -7.14 -21.05
N SER A 346 -4.36 -8.47 -20.93
CA SER A 346 -4.06 -9.21 -19.71
C SER A 346 -2.57 -9.19 -19.33
N GLY A 347 -1.66 -9.09 -20.28
CA GLY A 347 -0.21 -8.97 -20.06
C GLY A 347 0.23 -7.63 -19.50
N TYR A 348 -0.55 -6.56 -19.68
CA TYR A 348 -0.30 -5.27 -19.05
C TYR A 348 -0.53 -5.30 -17.54
N GLN A 349 -1.14 -6.35 -17.01
CA GLN A 349 -1.32 -6.53 -15.57
C GLN A 349 0.02 -6.55 -14.84
N LEU A 350 0.90 -7.47 -15.18
CA LEU A 350 2.24 -7.53 -14.57
C LEU A 350 3.10 -6.31 -14.94
N ALA A 351 3.00 -5.84 -16.18
CA ALA A 351 3.67 -4.65 -16.65
C ALA A 351 3.35 -3.43 -15.79
N SER A 352 2.08 -3.21 -15.43
CA SER A 352 1.65 -2.07 -14.62
C SER A 352 2.23 -2.04 -13.19
N TYR A 353 2.63 -3.20 -12.66
CA TYR A 353 3.33 -3.27 -11.36
C TYR A 353 4.83 -3.00 -11.47
N LEU A 354 5.45 -3.33 -12.61
CA LEU A 354 6.90 -3.32 -12.79
C LEU A 354 7.42 -2.14 -13.62
N THR A 355 6.55 -1.33 -14.22
CA THR A 355 6.95 -0.16 -15.01
C THR A 355 7.27 1.02 -14.12
N PHE A 356 8.48 1.06 -13.58
CA PHE A 356 8.98 2.21 -12.82
C PHE A 356 9.64 3.21 -13.78
N GLU A 357 8.88 3.77 -14.73
CA GLU A 357 9.37 4.79 -15.66
C GLU A 357 8.61 6.10 -15.45
N GLY A 358 9.34 7.22 -15.46
CA GLY A 358 8.80 8.54 -15.16
C GLY A 358 7.61 8.95 -16.03
N SER A 359 7.51 8.46 -17.27
CA SER A 359 6.34 8.70 -18.14
C SER A 359 5.07 8.06 -17.57
N TYR A 360 5.14 6.80 -17.17
CA TYR A 360 4.02 6.08 -16.59
C TYR A 360 3.67 6.59 -15.19
N THR A 361 4.66 6.78 -14.34
CA THR A 361 4.42 7.23 -12.96
C THR A 361 3.86 8.65 -12.91
N ARG A 362 4.28 9.57 -13.80
CA ARG A 362 3.67 10.91 -13.93
C ARG A 362 2.20 10.82 -14.34
N ALA A 363 1.85 9.96 -15.30
CA ALA A 363 0.46 9.78 -15.69
C ALA A 363 -0.42 9.27 -14.54
N LEU A 364 0.13 8.40 -13.67
CA LEU A 364 -0.57 7.95 -12.47
C LEU A 364 -0.67 9.01 -11.38
N ILE A 365 0.36 9.84 -11.20
CA ILE A 365 0.34 10.98 -10.27
C ILE A 365 -0.75 11.97 -10.72
N GLU A 366 -0.81 12.29 -12.01
CA GLU A 366 -1.83 13.19 -12.57
C GLU A 366 -3.23 12.61 -12.38
N LEU A 367 -3.42 11.31 -12.63
CA LEU A 367 -4.69 10.63 -12.37
C LEU A 367 -5.09 10.74 -10.90
N GLY A 368 -4.19 10.43 -9.97
CA GLY A 368 -4.47 10.48 -8.54
C GLY A 368 -4.80 11.88 -8.04
N TYR A 369 -4.10 12.89 -8.56
CA TYR A 369 -4.41 14.30 -8.25
C TYR A 369 -5.81 14.69 -8.75
N ARG A 370 -6.13 14.37 -10.00
CA ARG A 370 -7.44 14.66 -10.59
C ARG A 370 -8.57 13.98 -9.83
N ASP A 371 -8.47 12.67 -9.58
CA ASP A 371 -9.49 11.90 -8.87
C ASP A 371 -9.73 12.45 -7.44
N ALA A 372 -8.66 12.87 -6.75
CA ALA A 372 -8.77 13.50 -5.43
C ALA A 372 -9.42 14.89 -5.50
N MET A 373 -9.13 15.68 -6.53
CA MET A 373 -9.76 16.99 -6.72
C MET A 373 -11.23 16.88 -7.12
N GLU A 374 -11.61 15.86 -7.89
CA GLU A 374 -13.02 15.54 -8.17
C GLU A 374 -13.75 15.15 -6.88
N ALA A 375 -13.08 14.43 -5.98
CA ALA A 375 -13.63 14.03 -4.68
C ALA A 375 -13.42 15.06 -3.55
N ARG A 376 -13.01 16.31 -3.87
CA ARG A 376 -12.60 17.31 -2.87
C ARG A 376 -13.63 17.56 -1.75
N ALA A 377 -14.92 17.59 -2.08
CA ALA A 377 -15.97 17.83 -1.11
C ALA A 377 -16.03 16.71 -0.05
N ALA A 378 -16.00 15.44 -0.49
CA ALA A 378 -15.99 14.27 0.40
C ALA A 378 -14.69 14.21 1.22
N LEU A 379 -13.53 14.51 0.62
CA LEU A 379 -12.26 14.54 1.34
C LEU A 379 -12.24 15.61 2.43
N VAL A 380 -12.67 16.83 2.13
CA VAL A 380 -12.71 17.93 3.11
C VAL A 380 -13.69 17.61 4.23
N ALA A 381 -14.90 17.16 3.92
CA ALA A 381 -15.90 16.74 4.90
C ALA A 381 -15.38 15.58 5.78
N PHE A 382 -14.75 14.59 5.19
CA PHE A 382 -14.12 13.50 5.93
C PHE A 382 -13.02 14.00 6.86
N MET A 383 -12.12 14.84 6.39
CA MET A 383 -10.99 15.36 7.18
C MET A 383 -11.42 16.38 8.25
N SER A 384 -12.56 17.04 8.08
CA SER A 384 -13.14 17.94 9.11
C SER A 384 -13.90 17.21 10.21
N GLY A 385 -14.14 15.90 10.05
CA GLY A 385 -14.83 15.09 11.06
C GLY A 385 -16.32 14.86 10.75
N GLU A 386 -16.81 15.29 9.60
CA GLU A 386 -18.18 15.02 9.18
C GLU A 386 -18.37 13.52 8.87
N ARG A 387 -19.52 12.98 9.26
CA ARG A 387 -19.90 11.61 8.90
C ARG A 387 -20.31 11.57 7.45
N LEU A 388 -19.69 10.67 6.68
CA LEU A 388 -20.11 10.38 5.31
C LEU A 388 -21.07 9.18 5.32
N PRO A 389 -21.98 9.09 4.33
CA PRO A 389 -22.81 7.90 4.16
C PRO A 389 -21.93 6.66 3.93
N PRO A 390 -22.41 5.46 4.33
CA PRO A 390 -21.68 4.21 4.19
C PRO A 390 -21.28 3.96 2.71
N LEU A 391 -20.11 3.37 2.50
CA LEU A 391 -19.53 3.03 1.17
C LEU A 391 -19.40 4.21 0.19
N MET A 392 -19.04 5.40 0.66
CA MET A 392 -18.53 6.41 -0.27
C MET A 392 -17.10 6.05 -0.71
N THR A 393 -16.98 5.42 -1.86
CA THR A 393 -15.82 5.60 -2.72
C THR A 393 -16.02 6.91 -3.48
N ALA A 394 -14.96 7.69 -3.67
CA ALA A 394 -15.03 9.01 -4.29
C ALA A 394 -15.75 9.06 -5.65
N ALA A 395 -15.79 7.95 -6.41
CA ALA A 395 -16.56 7.81 -7.63
C ALA A 395 -18.09 7.76 -7.43
N GLY A 396 -18.59 7.41 -6.23
CA GLY A 396 -20.03 7.44 -5.93
C GLY A 396 -20.57 8.85 -5.63
N VAL A 397 -19.69 9.80 -5.31
CA VAL A 397 -20.08 11.20 -5.06
C VAL A 397 -20.40 11.94 -6.36
N ALA A 398 -19.72 11.62 -7.45
CA ALA A 398 -19.95 12.23 -8.75
C ALA A 398 -21.27 11.82 -9.43
N GLN A 399 -21.94 10.76 -8.95
CA GLN A 399 -23.22 10.28 -9.49
C GLN A 399 -24.43 10.71 -8.63
N ALA A 400 -24.21 11.34 -7.48
CA ALA A 400 -25.28 11.76 -6.56
C ALA A 400 -25.52 13.29 -6.55
N THR A 401 -24.82 14.04 -7.38
CA THR A 401 -25.04 15.47 -7.69
C THR A 401 -25.42 15.63 -9.16
#